data_7e4366f13dcd8369fe1c43ea79122ac2
#
_entry.id   7e4366f13dcd8369fe1c43ea79122ac2
#
_cell.length_a   1.000
_cell.length_b   1.000
_cell.length_c   1.000
_cell.angle_alpha   90.00
_cell.angle_beta   90.00
_cell.angle_gamma   90.00
#
_symmetry.space_group_name_H-M   'P 1'
#
loop_
_entity.id
_entity.type
_entity.pdbx_description
1 polymer ?
#
loop_
_entity_poly.entity_id
_entity_poly.type
_entity_poly.pdbx_seq_one_letter_code
_entity_poly.pdbx_strand_id
1 'polypeptide(L)'
;DIVNVDCSTIYNGYYSDSSRMFCIGKVSPEKEKLVKVTKECVEIGISQVKPWTPIGNMGSAVHKHAVENGYSVVREIGGHGVGVEFHEDPWVSFVSEENTGVLMVPGMMFTIEPMVNMGSDEIYTDEIDEWTVRTEDGLPSAQWEVTVLVTETGCEVICW
;
A
#
# COMPACT_ATOMS: atom_id res chain seq x y z
N ASP A 1 -5.33 6.64 -19.76
CA ASP A 1 -5.45 6.92 -18.31
C ASP A 1 -4.92 5.74 -17.49
N ILE A 2 -4.52 6.00 -16.24
CA ILE A 2 -4.31 4.98 -15.22
C ILE A 2 -5.47 5.01 -14.25
N VAL A 3 -5.97 3.83 -13.88
CA VAL A 3 -7.13 3.68 -13.00
C VAL A 3 -6.80 2.63 -11.95
N ASN A 4 -7.00 2.97 -10.67
CA ASN A 4 -7.04 2.00 -9.60
C ASN A 4 -8.46 1.42 -9.50
N VAL A 5 -8.58 0.13 -9.32
CA VAL A 5 -9.84 -0.56 -8.96
C VAL A 5 -9.57 -1.24 -7.63
N ASP A 6 -10.21 -0.71 -6.61
CA ASP A 6 -10.16 -1.19 -5.25
C ASP A 6 -11.44 -1.97 -4.93
N CYS A 7 -11.29 -3.12 -4.31
CA CYS A 7 -12.36 -4.09 -4.15
C CYS A 7 -12.32 -4.75 -2.78
N SER A 8 -13.12 -4.21 -1.87
CA SER A 8 -13.33 -4.82 -0.55
C SER A 8 -14.52 -5.76 -0.58
N THR A 9 -14.42 -6.91 0.05
CA THR A 9 -15.49 -7.90 0.13
C THR A 9 -15.70 -8.41 1.55
N ILE A 10 -16.91 -8.88 1.82
CA ILE A 10 -17.26 -9.56 3.08
C ILE A 10 -17.74 -10.95 2.77
N TYR A 11 -17.12 -11.95 3.36
CA TYR A 11 -17.56 -13.33 3.26
C TYR A 11 -17.63 -14.01 4.63
N ASN A 12 -18.80 -14.50 4.99
CA ASN A 12 -19.05 -15.12 6.30
C ASN A 12 -18.64 -14.25 7.51
N GLY A 13 -18.74 -12.91 7.40
CA GLY A 13 -18.39 -11.97 8.45
C GLY A 13 -16.91 -11.59 8.50
N TYR A 14 -16.10 -12.01 7.52
CA TYR A 14 -14.70 -11.62 7.40
C TYR A 14 -14.50 -10.74 6.19
N TYR A 15 -13.64 -9.72 6.36
CA TYR A 15 -13.26 -8.77 5.31
C TYR A 15 -12.03 -9.25 4.55
N SER A 16 -11.97 -8.91 3.27
CA SER A 16 -10.77 -8.95 2.46
C SER A 16 -10.67 -7.69 1.62
N ASP A 17 -9.45 -7.25 1.36
CA ASP A 17 -9.18 -6.01 0.65
C ASP A 17 -8.03 -6.18 -0.35
N SER A 18 -8.20 -5.60 -1.54
CA SER A 18 -7.16 -5.59 -2.56
C SER A 18 -7.45 -4.58 -3.66
N SER A 19 -6.41 -3.99 -4.22
CA SER A 19 -6.56 -3.11 -5.36
C SER A 19 -5.54 -3.36 -6.46
N ARG A 20 -5.92 -2.97 -7.69
CA ARG A 20 -5.07 -3.10 -8.87
C ARG A 20 -5.13 -1.87 -9.75
N MET A 21 -4.00 -1.55 -10.36
CA MET A 21 -3.90 -0.52 -11.38
C MET A 21 -4.15 -1.09 -12.78
N PHE A 22 -4.87 -0.33 -13.58
CA PHE A 22 -5.12 -0.63 -14.99
C PHE A 22 -4.67 0.55 -15.86
N CYS A 23 -3.93 0.24 -16.93
CA CYS A 23 -3.58 1.19 -17.97
C CYS A 23 -4.66 1.13 -19.06
N ILE A 24 -5.45 2.20 -19.21
CA ILE A 24 -6.59 2.25 -20.12
C ILE A 24 -6.22 3.02 -21.39
N GLY A 25 -6.27 2.33 -22.53
CA GLY A 25 -5.90 2.88 -23.82
C GLY A 25 -4.40 3.18 -23.92
N LYS A 26 -4.04 4.27 -24.61
CA LYS A 26 -2.64 4.71 -24.71
C LYS A 26 -2.25 5.52 -23.47
N VAL A 27 -1.31 5.01 -22.71
CA VAL A 27 -0.77 5.65 -21.50
C VAL A 27 0.63 6.19 -21.80
N SER A 28 1.01 7.29 -21.15
CA SER A 28 2.36 7.83 -21.29
C SER A 28 3.39 6.96 -20.55
N PRO A 29 4.64 6.91 -21.03
CA PRO A 29 5.68 6.09 -20.39
C PRO A 29 5.93 6.43 -18.93
N GLU A 30 5.77 7.71 -18.54
CA GLU A 30 5.94 8.16 -17.15
C GLU A 30 4.86 7.56 -16.23
N LYS A 31 3.61 7.51 -16.68
CA LYS A 31 2.50 6.89 -15.93
C LYS A 31 2.62 5.37 -15.89
N GLU A 32 3.06 4.74 -17.00
CA GLU A 32 3.34 3.30 -17.01
C GLU A 32 4.47 2.94 -16.03
N LYS A 33 5.52 3.78 -15.98
CA LYS A 33 6.61 3.62 -15.01
C LYS A 33 6.11 3.76 -13.57
N LEU A 34 5.27 4.77 -13.29
CA LEU A 34 4.67 4.95 -11.96
C LEU A 34 3.90 3.70 -11.53
N VAL A 35 2.99 3.20 -12.36
CA VAL A 35 2.20 1.98 -12.08
C VAL A 35 3.10 0.78 -11.81
N LYS A 36 4.15 0.61 -12.61
CA LYS A 36 5.12 -0.48 -12.45
C LYS A 36 5.87 -0.38 -11.12
N VAL A 37 6.43 0.80 -10.80
CA VAL A 37 7.20 0.99 -9.57
C VAL A 37 6.30 0.83 -8.33
N THR A 38 5.05 1.28 -8.39
CA THR A 38 4.09 1.07 -7.30
C THR A 38 3.83 -0.42 -7.07
N LYS A 39 3.70 -1.21 -8.14
CA LYS A 39 3.60 -2.67 -8.01
C LYS A 39 4.86 -3.28 -7.38
N GLU A 40 6.04 -2.85 -7.81
CA GLU A 40 7.32 -3.29 -7.23
C GLU A 40 7.41 -2.94 -5.74
N CYS A 41 6.86 -1.79 -5.31
CA CYS A 41 6.76 -1.43 -3.89
C CYS A 41 5.97 -2.48 -3.09
N VAL A 42 4.82 -2.94 -3.60
CA VAL A 42 4.04 -4.01 -2.96
C VAL A 42 4.82 -5.33 -2.92
N GLU A 43 5.47 -5.73 -4.02
CA GLU A 43 6.28 -6.95 -4.10
C GLU A 43 7.45 -6.91 -3.10
N ILE A 44 8.09 -5.74 -2.95
CA ILE A 44 9.12 -5.50 -1.92
C ILE A 44 8.50 -5.62 -0.53
N GLY A 45 7.35 -4.97 -0.29
CA GLY A 45 6.63 -5.08 0.97
C GLY A 45 6.39 -6.53 1.37
N ILE A 46 5.83 -7.34 0.48
CA ILE A 46 5.61 -8.78 0.67
C ILE A 46 6.92 -9.50 1.07
N SER A 47 8.03 -9.20 0.39
CA SER A 47 9.33 -9.83 0.65
C SER A 47 9.90 -9.53 2.05
N GLN A 48 9.48 -8.42 2.66
CA GLN A 48 9.90 -7.99 3.99
C GLN A 48 9.02 -8.54 5.12
N VAL A 49 7.86 -9.12 4.79
CA VAL A 49 7.00 -9.74 5.82
C VAL A 49 7.65 -11.02 6.32
N LYS A 50 8.16 -10.94 7.55
CA LYS A 50 8.83 -12.07 8.23
C LYS A 50 8.38 -12.09 9.68
N PRO A 51 8.08 -13.28 10.24
CA PRO A 51 7.66 -13.38 11.62
C PRO A 51 8.74 -12.82 12.56
N TRP A 52 8.28 -12.16 13.61
CA TRP A 52 9.11 -11.61 14.68
C TRP A 52 10.05 -10.47 14.26
N THR A 53 9.78 -9.83 13.11
CA THR A 53 10.48 -8.62 12.68
C THR A 53 9.59 -7.39 12.80
N PRO A 54 10.13 -6.19 13.07
CA PRO A 54 9.37 -4.96 13.12
C PRO A 54 8.74 -4.61 11.77
N ILE A 55 7.49 -4.19 11.78
CA ILE A 55 6.73 -3.83 10.56
C ILE A 55 7.36 -2.62 9.84
N GLY A 56 8.05 -1.75 10.56
CA GLY A 56 8.75 -0.59 9.99
C GLY A 56 9.84 -0.95 8.98
N ASN A 57 10.41 -2.16 9.06
CA ASN A 57 11.38 -2.64 8.06
C ASN A 57 10.75 -2.73 6.67
N MET A 58 9.49 -3.14 6.59
CA MET A 58 8.73 -3.19 5.35
C MET A 58 8.50 -1.79 4.79
N GLY A 59 7.98 -0.87 5.60
CA GLY A 59 7.73 0.51 5.16
C GLY A 59 9.00 1.24 4.73
N SER A 60 10.11 1.04 5.45
CA SER A 60 11.42 1.59 5.07
C SER A 60 11.88 1.08 3.70
N ALA A 61 11.75 -0.23 3.43
CA ALA A 61 12.16 -0.81 2.16
C ALA A 61 11.29 -0.31 0.99
N VAL A 62 9.98 -0.20 1.20
CA VAL A 62 9.03 0.38 0.23
C VAL A 62 9.38 1.84 -0.08
N HIS A 63 9.53 2.66 0.95
CA HIS A 63 9.90 4.08 0.81
C HIS A 63 11.19 4.25 0.03
N LYS A 64 12.23 3.50 0.40
CA LYS A 64 13.53 3.55 -0.26
C LYS A 64 13.41 3.27 -1.76
N HIS A 65 12.68 2.22 -2.15
CA HIS A 65 12.50 1.86 -3.55
C HIS A 65 11.76 2.96 -4.34
N ALA A 66 10.69 3.53 -3.78
CA ALA A 66 9.96 4.62 -4.41
C ALA A 66 10.87 5.84 -4.65
N VAL A 67 11.62 6.27 -3.62
CA VAL A 67 12.54 7.42 -3.69
C VAL A 67 13.68 7.19 -4.69
N GLU A 68 14.28 6.00 -4.72
CA GLU A 68 15.32 5.64 -5.69
C GLU A 68 14.83 5.69 -7.14
N ASN A 69 13.52 5.54 -7.36
CA ASN A 69 12.88 5.68 -8.68
C ASN A 69 12.39 7.10 -8.99
N GLY A 70 12.57 8.05 -8.05
CA GLY A 70 12.22 9.47 -8.20
C GLY A 70 10.76 9.78 -7.84
N TYR A 71 10.14 8.96 -6.99
CA TYR A 71 8.77 9.11 -6.51
C TYR A 71 8.73 9.39 -5.01
N SER A 72 7.59 9.84 -4.52
CA SER A 72 7.28 9.96 -3.09
C SER A 72 6.19 8.98 -2.67
N VAL A 73 6.06 8.75 -1.37
CA VAL A 73 5.05 7.87 -0.78
C VAL A 73 4.22 8.68 0.20
N VAL A 74 2.90 8.59 0.10
CA VAL A 74 1.95 9.24 1.00
C VAL A 74 2.18 8.78 2.44
N ARG A 75 2.08 9.72 3.40
CA ARG A 75 2.35 9.49 4.83
C ARG A 75 1.09 9.36 5.66
N GLU A 76 0.05 10.10 5.30
CA GLU A 76 -1.18 10.24 6.08
C GLU A 76 -2.13 9.06 5.92
N ILE A 77 -1.99 8.31 4.83
CA ILE A 77 -2.79 7.13 4.54
C ILE A 77 -1.84 5.94 4.37
N GLY A 78 -2.21 4.81 4.93
CA GLY A 78 -1.38 3.60 4.90
C GLY A 78 -2.24 2.35 4.95
N GLY A 79 -1.61 1.20 5.06
CA GLY A 79 -2.28 -0.06 5.24
C GLY A 79 -2.77 -0.27 6.68
N HIS A 80 -3.52 -1.31 6.87
CA HIS A 80 -4.22 -1.61 8.12
C HIS A 80 -4.37 -3.11 8.35
N GLY A 81 -4.60 -3.49 9.58
CA GLY A 81 -5.12 -4.81 9.90
C GLY A 81 -6.49 -5.01 9.25
N VAL A 82 -6.81 -6.21 8.80
CA VAL A 82 -8.08 -6.57 8.18
C VAL A 82 -8.48 -7.98 8.53
N GLY A 83 -9.76 -8.22 8.77
CA GLY A 83 -10.26 -9.55 9.07
C GLY A 83 -11.66 -9.53 9.68
N VAL A 84 -11.78 -9.30 10.98
CA VAL A 84 -13.08 -9.18 11.67
C VAL A 84 -13.67 -7.80 11.48
N GLU A 85 -12.84 -6.77 11.51
CA GLU A 85 -13.20 -5.41 11.13
C GLU A 85 -12.57 -5.08 9.78
N PHE A 86 -13.15 -4.09 9.08
CA PHE A 86 -12.59 -3.62 7.80
C PHE A 86 -11.24 -2.95 8.00
N HIS A 87 -11.17 -2.05 9.00
CA HIS A 87 -9.93 -1.44 9.44
C HIS A 87 -9.69 -1.79 10.91
N GLU A 88 -8.62 -2.51 11.19
CA GLU A 88 -8.22 -2.85 12.57
C GLU A 88 -6.69 -2.68 12.73
N ASP A 89 -6.18 -2.81 13.93
CA ASP A 89 -4.74 -2.80 14.17
C ASP A 89 -4.03 -3.98 13.47
N PRO A 90 -2.79 -3.79 12.99
CA PRO A 90 -1.96 -2.61 13.14
C PRO A 90 -2.17 -1.56 12.03
N TRP A 91 -1.84 -0.31 12.32
CA TRP A 91 -1.55 0.69 11.30
C TRP A 91 -0.24 0.33 10.58
N VAL A 92 -0.24 0.39 9.25
CA VAL A 92 0.90 0.01 8.40
C VAL A 92 1.41 1.22 7.62
N SER A 93 2.47 1.85 8.10
CA SER A 93 3.13 2.95 7.41
C SER A 93 4.09 2.44 6.33
N PHE A 94 4.04 3.06 5.15
CA PHE A 94 5.00 2.83 4.07
C PHE A 94 6.13 3.87 4.04
N VAL A 95 6.18 4.75 5.03
CA VAL A 95 7.28 5.70 5.28
C VAL A 95 7.66 5.58 6.75
N SER A 96 8.48 4.61 7.07
CA SER A 96 8.90 4.29 8.44
C SER A 96 10.40 4.09 8.54
N GLU A 97 10.92 4.13 9.76
CA GLU A 97 12.30 3.82 10.04
C GLU A 97 12.50 2.32 10.27
N GLU A 98 13.67 1.81 9.90
CA GLU A 98 14.03 0.42 10.18
C GLU A 98 14.04 0.14 11.70
N ASN A 99 13.65 -1.09 12.05
CA ASN A 99 13.59 -1.58 13.43
C ASN A 99 12.56 -0.85 14.31
N THR A 100 11.54 -0.23 13.72
CA THR A 100 10.43 0.43 14.43
C THR A 100 9.10 -0.26 14.22
N GLY A 101 8.10 0.11 15.02
CA GLY A 101 6.75 -0.42 14.95
C GLY A 101 6.58 -1.76 15.66
N VAL A 102 5.38 -2.33 15.51
CA VAL A 102 5.03 -3.62 16.13
C VAL A 102 5.76 -4.78 15.46
N LEU A 103 5.95 -5.87 16.18
CA LEU A 103 6.46 -7.10 15.60
C LEU A 103 5.36 -7.79 14.78
N MET A 104 5.68 -8.20 13.57
CA MET A 104 4.82 -9.05 12.76
C MET A 104 4.77 -10.45 13.37
N VAL A 105 3.65 -10.85 13.94
CA VAL A 105 3.50 -12.15 14.59
C VAL A 105 2.70 -13.12 13.72
N PRO A 106 2.99 -14.43 13.76
CA PRO A 106 2.18 -15.42 13.04
C PRO A 106 0.69 -15.31 13.38
N GLY A 107 -0.15 -15.33 12.35
CA GLY A 107 -1.59 -15.11 12.45
C GLY A 107 -2.05 -13.65 12.24
N MET A 108 -1.13 -12.69 12.23
CA MET A 108 -1.44 -11.30 11.91
C MET A 108 -1.79 -11.17 10.42
N MET A 109 -2.89 -10.47 10.13
CA MET A 109 -3.30 -10.09 8.78
C MET A 109 -3.30 -8.59 8.63
N PHE A 110 -2.81 -8.08 7.51
CA PHE A 110 -2.81 -6.65 7.20
C PHE A 110 -2.67 -6.41 5.70
N THR A 111 -2.97 -5.18 5.27
CA THR A 111 -2.82 -4.76 3.87
C THR A 111 -1.43 -4.18 3.60
N ILE A 112 -0.96 -4.37 2.38
CA ILE A 112 0.22 -3.70 1.83
C ILE A 112 -0.27 -2.90 0.62
N GLU A 113 -0.39 -1.58 0.79
CA GLU A 113 -1.09 -0.71 -0.15
C GLU A 113 -0.42 0.67 -0.33
N PRO A 114 0.87 0.75 -0.60
CA PRO A 114 1.54 2.03 -0.73
C PRO A 114 0.92 2.90 -1.83
N MET A 115 0.59 4.15 -1.48
CA MET A 115 0.23 5.19 -2.43
C MET A 115 1.50 5.92 -2.87
N VAL A 116 1.85 5.79 -4.14
CA VAL A 116 3.08 6.35 -4.72
C VAL A 116 2.72 7.51 -5.64
N ASN A 117 3.26 8.69 -5.32
CA ASN A 117 3.02 9.93 -6.06
C ASN A 117 4.18 10.23 -7.03
N MET A 118 3.83 10.76 -8.18
CA MET A 118 4.82 11.21 -9.18
C MET A 118 5.58 12.46 -8.73
N GLY A 119 5.01 13.24 -7.83
CA GLY A 119 5.57 14.47 -7.30
C GLY A 119 5.71 14.45 -5.77
N SER A 120 5.11 15.44 -5.10
CA SER A 120 5.11 15.55 -3.63
C SER A 120 4.37 14.41 -2.94
N ASP A 121 4.74 14.11 -1.69
CA ASP A 121 4.01 13.21 -0.80
C ASP A 121 2.77 13.85 -0.15
N GLU A 122 2.59 15.17 -0.33
CA GLU A 122 1.48 15.93 0.23
C GLU A 122 0.16 15.66 -0.50
N ILE A 123 -0.91 15.51 0.26
CA ILE A 123 -2.27 15.23 -0.21
C ILE A 123 -3.28 16.11 0.51
N TYR A 124 -4.47 16.25 -0.08
CA TYR A 124 -5.63 16.87 0.56
C TYR A 124 -6.91 16.12 0.23
N THR A 125 -7.88 16.19 1.13
CA THR A 125 -9.24 15.70 0.87
C THR A 125 -10.07 16.80 0.22
N ASP A 126 -10.79 16.48 -0.85
CA ASP A 126 -11.66 17.41 -1.56
C ASP A 126 -12.77 17.90 -0.61
N GLU A 127 -12.85 19.23 -0.42
CA GLU A 127 -13.81 19.86 0.51
C GLU A 127 -15.28 19.73 0.05
N ILE A 128 -15.52 19.38 -1.22
CA ILE A 128 -16.87 19.30 -1.78
C ILE A 128 -17.55 17.97 -1.44
N ASP A 129 -16.81 16.86 -1.58
CA ASP A 129 -17.34 15.53 -1.34
C ASP A 129 -16.85 14.93 -0.01
N GLU A 130 -15.88 15.59 0.64
CA GLU A 130 -15.26 15.18 1.92
C GLU A 130 -14.70 13.74 1.89
N TRP A 131 -14.37 13.26 0.69
CA TRP A 131 -13.97 11.88 0.45
C TRP A 131 -12.78 11.74 -0.50
N THR A 132 -12.84 12.38 -1.67
CA THR A 132 -11.82 12.24 -2.70
C THR A 132 -10.49 12.81 -2.24
N VAL A 133 -9.46 11.96 -2.21
CA VAL A 133 -8.08 12.37 -1.90
C VAL A 133 -7.35 12.75 -3.19
N ARG A 134 -6.66 13.87 -3.16
CA ARG A 134 -5.90 14.42 -4.29
C ARG A 134 -4.48 14.75 -3.88
N THR A 135 -3.55 14.64 -4.83
CA THR A 135 -2.18 15.16 -4.65
C THR A 135 -2.19 16.69 -4.69
N GLU A 136 -1.45 17.36 -3.79
CA GLU A 136 -1.37 18.81 -3.71
C GLU A 136 -0.83 19.46 -5.01
N ASP A 137 0.08 18.78 -5.69
CA ASP A 137 0.69 19.24 -6.93
C ASP A 137 -0.09 18.88 -8.19
N GLY A 138 -1.18 18.11 -8.07
CA GLY A 138 -2.02 17.66 -9.18
C GLY A 138 -1.34 16.63 -10.09
N LEU A 139 -0.18 16.09 -9.71
CA LEU A 139 0.50 15.05 -10.46
C LEU A 139 -0.12 13.65 -10.20
N PRO A 140 0.06 12.68 -11.11
CA PRO A 140 -0.50 11.34 -10.95
C PRO A 140 -0.01 10.62 -9.70
N SER A 141 -0.91 9.86 -9.10
CA SER A 141 -0.65 8.87 -8.06
C SER A 141 -1.04 7.48 -8.54
N ALA A 142 -0.46 6.44 -7.95
CA ALA A 142 -0.82 5.05 -8.18
C ALA A 142 -0.80 4.26 -6.86
N GLN A 143 -1.67 3.25 -6.77
CA GLN A 143 -1.77 2.35 -5.64
C GLN A 143 -1.97 0.92 -6.14
N TRP A 144 -1.28 -0.03 -5.53
CA TRP A 144 -1.55 -1.46 -5.59
C TRP A 144 -1.73 -1.96 -4.18
N GLU A 145 -2.58 -2.94 -4.00
CA GLU A 145 -2.87 -3.48 -2.69
C GLU A 145 -3.00 -4.98 -2.68
N VAL A 146 -2.54 -5.57 -1.60
CA VAL A 146 -2.72 -6.99 -1.27
C VAL A 146 -3.02 -7.14 0.23
N THR A 147 -3.81 -8.14 0.58
CA THR A 147 -3.89 -8.62 1.96
C THR A 147 -2.91 -9.77 2.17
N VAL A 148 -2.14 -9.71 3.25
CA VAL A 148 -1.16 -10.74 3.62
C VAL A 148 -1.46 -11.32 5.00
N LEU A 149 -1.14 -12.62 5.17
CA LEU A 149 -1.12 -13.33 6.44
C LEU A 149 0.33 -13.63 6.81
N VAL A 150 0.76 -13.23 8.00
CA VAL A 150 2.06 -13.61 8.56
C VAL A 150 2.00 -15.08 8.98
N THR A 151 2.92 -15.89 8.47
CA THR A 151 3.04 -17.32 8.81
C THR A 151 4.20 -17.56 9.75
N GLU A 152 4.39 -18.78 10.20
CA GLU A 152 5.54 -19.16 11.05
C GLU A 152 6.90 -18.97 10.36
N THR A 153 6.94 -18.92 9.02
CA THR A 153 8.19 -18.87 8.25
C THR A 153 8.28 -17.73 7.26
N GLY A 154 7.25 -16.91 7.12
CA GLY A 154 7.19 -15.81 6.15
C GLY A 154 5.79 -15.23 6.04
N CYS A 155 5.27 -15.07 4.83
CA CYS A 155 3.88 -14.66 4.62
C CYS A 155 3.19 -15.43 3.51
N GLU A 156 1.87 -15.38 3.55
CA GLU A 156 0.98 -15.84 2.49
C GLU A 156 0.17 -14.64 1.98
N VAL A 157 0.07 -14.48 0.66
CA VAL A 157 -0.82 -13.48 0.05
C VAL A 157 -2.21 -14.08 -0.04
N ILE A 158 -3.15 -13.50 0.71
CA ILE A 158 -4.54 -13.98 0.82
C ILE A 158 -5.38 -13.42 -0.32
N CYS A 159 -5.18 -12.15 -0.65
CA CYS A 159 -5.93 -11.45 -1.70
C CYS A 159 -4.99 -10.57 -2.53
N TRP A 160 -5.17 -10.64 -3.86
CA TRP A 160 -4.44 -9.82 -4.85
C TRP A 160 -5.40 -8.92 -5.59
#